data_2cfc41696771df152fe158544743810b
#
_entry.id   2cfc41696771df152fe158544743810b
#
_cell.length_a   1.000
_cell.length_b   1.000
_cell.length_c   1.000
_cell.angle_alpha   90.00
_cell.angle_beta   90.00
_cell.angle_gamma   90.00
#
_symmetry.space_group_name_H-M   'P 1'
#
loop_
_entity.id
_entity.type
_entity.pdbx_description
1 polymer ?
#
loop_
_entity_poly.entity_id
_entity_poly.type
_entity_poly.pdbx_seq_one_letter_code
_entity_poly.pdbx_strand_id
1 'polypeptide(L)'
;MRSGKFFRYGVDLLMTAALLFLMGYQFWGDVAHEWAGTLMVMLFVLHQIANHRWYSGLAKGSWSLYRVFLLLVNGLVFLSMVGLAVSGVMLSNHVFAFIDLAGSLGFALLLHMASAYWGFILMALHLGCHWHLVLSAGRRALGKYFEPQNSDGXXXXAGLVVALYGCFAFVSRDLPTYLFLQNHFVFLDFLEPKLLFYFDYVMMMGTFVFAGHALSSLLRKRTVRRKSCSPAKSHPCSTKIMKEIP
;
A
#
# COMPACT_ATOMS: atom_id res chain seq x y z
N MET A 1 11.62 24.34 1.64
CA MET A 1 10.45 23.53 2.04
C MET A 1 9.84 22.69 0.91
N ARG A 2 9.95 23.07 -0.37
CA ARG A 2 9.47 22.25 -1.51
C ARG A 2 10.27 20.93 -1.69
N SER A 3 11.59 21.00 -1.51
CA SER A 3 12.52 19.86 -1.72
C SER A 3 12.15 18.59 -0.91
N GLY A 4 11.81 18.75 0.38
CA GLY A 4 11.48 17.60 1.24
C GLY A 4 10.22 16.84 0.85
N LYS A 5 9.26 17.51 0.20
CA LYS A 5 8.04 16.84 -0.29
C LYS A 5 8.32 16.00 -1.54
N PHE A 6 9.13 16.54 -2.46
CA PHE A 6 9.54 15.80 -3.67
C PHE A 6 10.34 14.55 -3.31
N PHE A 7 11.24 14.66 -2.33
CA PHE A 7 12.01 13.52 -1.83
C PHE A 7 11.08 12.39 -1.33
N ARG A 8 10.07 12.74 -0.50
CA ARG A 8 9.10 11.75 0.02
C ARG A 8 8.34 11.06 -1.10
N TYR A 9 7.79 11.85 -2.04
CA TYR A 9 7.06 11.29 -3.18
C TYR A 9 7.95 10.39 -4.05
N GLY A 10 9.23 10.74 -4.19
CA GLY A 10 10.20 9.91 -4.91
C GLY A 10 10.43 8.57 -4.22
N VAL A 11 10.63 8.58 -2.89
CA VAL A 11 10.78 7.37 -2.08
C VAL A 11 9.52 6.50 -2.19
N ASP A 12 8.34 7.09 -2.04
CA ASP A 12 7.05 6.37 -2.09
C ASP A 12 6.84 5.72 -3.46
N LEU A 13 7.17 6.44 -4.54
CA LEU A 13 7.06 5.93 -5.92
C LEU A 13 8.04 4.78 -6.16
N LEU A 14 9.29 4.93 -5.71
CA LEU A 14 10.31 3.87 -5.84
C LEU A 14 9.93 2.62 -5.04
N MET A 15 9.36 2.79 -3.84
CA MET A 15 8.86 1.67 -3.04
C MET A 15 7.72 0.93 -3.78
N THR A 16 6.80 1.68 -4.39
CA THR A 16 5.69 1.10 -5.15
C THR A 16 6.22 0.31 -6.37
N ALA A 17 7.19 0.86 -7.09
CA ALA A 17 7.82 0.21 -8.24
C ALA A 17 8.61 -1.03 -7.80
N ALA A 18 9.37 -0.94 -6.70
CA ALA A 18 10.12 -2.06 -6.13
C ALA A 18 9.19 -3.19 -5.68
N LEU A 19 8.04 -2.85 -5.05
CA LEU A 19 7.03 -3.83 -4.66
C LEU A 19 6.54 -4.64 -5.86
N LEU A 20 6.16 -3.96 -6.94
CA LEU A 20 5.69 -4.63 -8.16
C LEU A 20 6.79 -5.49 -8.77
N PHE A 21 8.02 -4.99 -8.84
CA PHE A 21 9.18 -5.73 -9.36
C PHE A 21 9.40 -7.02 -8.56
N LEU A 22 9.34 -6.92 -7.23
CA LEU A 22 9.58 -8.05 -6.31
C LEU A 22 8.53 -9.16 -6.46
N MET A 23 7.28 -8.82 -6.82
CA MET A 23 6.26 -9.84 -7.08
C MET A 23 6.59 -10.68 -8.33
N GLY A 24 7.42 -10.18 -9.23
CA GLY A 24 7.83 -10.85 -10.46
C GLY A 24 9.09 -11.72 -10.34
N TYR A 25 9.31 -12.36 -9.20
CA TYR A 25 10.47 -13.25 -8.94
C TYR A 25 10.76 -14.20 -10.09
N GLN A 26 9.70 -14.81 -10.66
CA GLN A 26 9.82 -15.81 -11.74
C GLN A 26 10.54 -15.29 -13.00
N PHE A 27 10.57 -13.98 -13.22
CA PHE A 27 11.17 -13.39 -14.43
C PHE A 27 12.60 -12.91 -14.23
N TRP A 28 13.01 -12.66 -13.00
CA TRP A 28 14.26 -11.96 -12.70
C TRP A 28 15.22 -12.79 -11.85
N GLY A 29 14.73 -13.84 -11.20
CA GLY A 29 15.52 -14.79 -10.43
C GLY A 29 16.06 -14.26 -9.12
N ASP A 30 16.80 -15.10 -8.43
CA ASP A 30 17.27 -14.92 -7.04
C ASP A 30 18.08 -13.64 -6.85
N VAL A 31 19.11 -13.45 -7.66
CA VAL A 31 20.07 -12.34 -7.51
C VAL A 31 19.36 -11.00 -7.61
N ALA A 32 18.53 -10.82 -8.65
CA ALA A 32 17.80 -9.56 -8.86
C ALA A 32 16.77 -9.34 -7.73
N HIS A 33 16.11 -10.41 -7.29
CA HIS A 33 15.12 -10.34 -6.20
C HIS A 33 15.78 -9.94 -4.87
N GLU A 34 16.94 -10.53 -4.52
CA GLU A 34 17.65 -10.20 -3.27
C GLU A 34 18.14 -8.74 -3.26
N TRP A 35 18.72 -8.26 -4.37
CA TRP A 35 19.18 -6.86 -4.47
C TRP A 35 17.99 -5.88 -4.41
N ALA A 36 16.91 -6.19 -5.11
CA ALA A 36 15.70 -5.36 -5.08
C ALA A 36 15.04 -5.37 -3.70
N GLY A 37 15.03 -6.52 -3.01
CA GLY A 37 14.55 -6.65 -1.64
C GLY A 37 15.37 -5.80 -0.67
N THR A 38 16.71 -5.86 -0.80
CA THR A 38 17.64 -5.02 -0.01
C THR A 38 17.35 -3.54 -0.24
N LEU A 39 17.21 -3.14 -1.51
CA LEU A 39 16.83 -1.76 -1.86
C LEU A 39 15.49 -1.37 -1.23
N MET A 40 14.50 -2.28 -1.29
CA MET A 40 13.17 -2.04 -0.68
C MET A 40 13.27 -1.78 0.82
N VAL A 41 14.09 -2.56 1.55
CA VAL A 41 14.32 -2.36 2.99
C VAL A 41 14.99 -0.99 3.24
N MET A 42 15.98 -0.61 2.44
CA MET A 42 16.62 0.71 2.53
C MET A 42 15.61 1.85 2.32
N LEU A 43 14.79 1.73 1.27
CA LEU A 43 13.73 2.71 0.97
C LEU A 43 12.71 2.78 2.11
N PHE A 44 12.35 1.63 2.69
CA PHE A 44 11.44 1.56 3.83
C PHE A 44 12.00 2.33 5.03
N VAL A 45 13.28 2.14 5.36
CA VAL A 45 13.95 2.88 6.45
C VAL A 45 13.94 4.39 6.15
N LEU A 46 14.26 4.78 4.91
CA LEU A 46 14.21 6.19 4.48
C LEU A 46 12.78 6.76 4.60
N HIS A 47 11.77 5.98 4.23
CA HIS A 47 10.36 6.37 4.37
C HIS A 47 9.99 6.61 5.84
N GLN A 48 10.44 5.71 6.76
CA GLN A 48 10.17 5.85 8.19
C GLN A 48 10.85 7.13 8.76
N ILE A 49 12.10 7.36 8.38
CA ILE A 49 12.86 8.55 8.79
C ILE A 49 12.18 9.83 8.27
N ALA A 50 11.80 9.85 6.99
CA ALA A 50 11.15 11.01 6.36
C ALA A 50 9.80 11.33 7.01
N ASN A 51 9.11 10.33 7.56
CA ASN A 51 7.78 10.47 8.16
C ASN A 51 7.79 10.35 9.70
N HIS A 52 8.97 10.50 10.35
CA HIS A 52 9.14 10.35 11.80
C HIS A 52 8.15 11.20 12.63
N ARG A 53 7.69 12.33 12.10
CA ARG A 53 6.74 13.22 12.80
C ARG A 53 5.37 12.56 13.01
N TRP A 54 5.03 11.54 12.21
CA TRP A 54 3.80 10.79 12.39
C TRP A 54 3.79 10.08 13.76
N TYR A 55 4.94 9.52 14.15
CA TYR A 55 5.08 8.82 15.45
C TYR A 55 4.83 9.75 16.64
N SER A 56 5.35 10.98 16.58
CA SER A 56 5.14 11.97 17.67
C SER A 56 3.68 12.43 17.77
N GLY A 57 2.90 12.22 16.72
CA GLY A 57 1.45 12.49 16.70
C GLY A 57 0.59 11.37 17.26
N LEU A 58 1.14 10.14 17.43
CA LEU A 58 0.34 8.96 17.82
C LEU A 58 -0.30 9.12 19.22
N ALA A 59 0.40 9.74 20.16
CA ALA A 59 -0.10 9.92 21.52
C ALA A 59 -1.03 11.14 21.68
N LYS A 60 -1.13 11.99 20.66
CA LYS A 60 -1.84 13.28 20.75
C LYS A 60 -3.20 13.22 20.04
N GLY A 61 -4.21 13.85 20.64
CA GLY A 61 -5.53 14.03 20.03
C GLY A 61 -6.52 12.92 20.35
N SER A 62 -7.76 13.10 19.88
CA SER A 62 -8.88 12.18 20.15
C SER A 62 -8.83 10.92 19.27
N TRP A 63 -9.19 9.81 19.86
CA TRP A 63 -9.32 8.52 19.15
C TRP A 63 -10.61 8.51 18.32
N SER A 64 -10.47 8.31 17.04
CA SER A 64 -11.61 8.15 16.11
C SER A 64 -11.43 6.84 15.33
N LEU A 65 -12.52 6.30 14.80
CA LEU A 65 -12.51 5.07 14.00
C LEU A 65 -11.53 5.21 12.80
N TYR A 66 -11.52 6.39 12.17
CA TYR A 66 -10.59 6.70 11.08
C TYR A 66 -9.12 6.57 11.54
N ARG A 67 -8.82 7.12 12.72
CA ARG A 67 -7.45 7.08 13.27
C ARG A 67 -7.02 5.65 13.64
N VAL A 68 -7.93 4.88 14.27
CA VAL A 68 -7.68 3.47 14.62
C VAL A 68 -7.42 2.66 13.33
N PHE A 69 -8.24 2.86 12.30
CA PHE A 69 -8.07 2.19 11.01
C PHE A 69 -6.69 2.50 10.40
N LEU A 70 -6.29 3.78 10.36
CA LEU A 70 -4.96 4.17 9.85
C LEU A 70 -3.82 3.54 10.66
N LEU A 71 -3.98 3.50 11.98
CA LEU A 71 -2.96 2.91 12.86
C LEU A 71 -2.81 1.42 12.62
N LEU A 72 -3.94 0.71 12.44
CA LEU A 72 -3.95 -0.73 12.14
C LEU A 72 -3.27 -1.00 10.79
N VAL A 73 -3.67 -0.29 9.75
CA VAL A 73 -3.08 -0.48 8.39
C VAL A 73 -1.56 -0.22 8.45
N ASN A 74 -1.15 0.91 9.05
CA ASN A 74 0.27 1.28 9.14
C ASN A 74 1.07 0.26 9.97
N GLY A 75 0.50 -0.20 11.08
CA GLY A 75 1.13 -1.20 11.95
C GLY A 75 1.32 -2.55 11.24
N LEU A 76 0.29 -2.99 10.51
CA LEU A 76 0.34 -4.25 9.76
C LEU A 76 1.33 -4.17 8.59
N VAL A 77 1.38 -3.04 7.87
CA VAL A 77 2.39 -2.80 6.82
C VAL A 77 3.80 -2.86 7.43
N PHE A 78 4.00 -2.16 8.56
CA PHE A 78 5.29 -2.17 9.26
C PHE A 78 5.70 -3.60 9.64
N LEU A 79 4.77 -4.37 10.20
CA LEU A 79 5.00 -5.76 10.62
C LEU A 79 5.34 -6.65 9.41
N SER A 80 4.62 -6.49 8.29
CA SER A 80 4.93 -7.22 7.04
C SER A 80 6.34 -6.90 6.52
N MET A 81 6.74 -5.62 6.56
CA MET A 81 8.08 -5.20 6.12
C MET A 81 9.18 -5.78 7.01
N VAL A 82 8.94 -5.86 8.33
CA VAL A 82 9.88 -6.50 9.27
C VAL A 82 9.95 -8.01 8.98
N GLY A 83 8.80 -8.65 8.75
CA GLY A 83 8.73 -10.07 8.37
C GLY A 83 9.53 -10.36 7.09
N LEU A 84 9.35 -9.50 6.06
CA LEU A 84 10.10 -9.61 4.80
C LEU A 84 11.61 -9.43 5.00
N ALA A 85 12.00 -8.44 5.81
CA ALA A 85 13.43 -8.16 6.07
C ALA A 85 14.09 -9.34 6.79
N VAL A 86 13.45 -9.86 7.85
CA VAL A 86 13.97 -10.99 8.65
C VAL A 86 14.06 -12.24 7.76
N SER A 87 12.94 -12.61 7.12
CA SER A 87 12.90 -13.82 6.28
C SER A 87 13.81 -13.69 5.05
N GLY A 88 13.92 -12.49 4.48
CA GLY A 88 14.80 -12.24 3.34
C GLY A 88 16.26 -12.44 3.69
N VAL A 89 16.71 -11.99 4.87
CA VAL A 89 18.08 -12.25 5.36
C VAL A 89 18.31 -13.75 5.56
N MET A 90 17.32 -14.46 6.15
CA MET A 90 17.42 -15.91 6.40
C MET A 90 17.47 -16.74 5.10
N LEU A 91 16.80 -16.27 4.03
CA LEU A 91 16.71 -16.99 2.76
C LEU A 91 17.80 -16.55 1.75
N SER A 92 18.60 -15.54 2.10
CA SER A 92 19.55 -14.93 1.17
C SER A 92 20.73 -15.87 0.88
N ASN A 93 20.99 -16.11 -0.39
CA ASN A 93 22.12 -16.90 -0.88
C ASN A 93 23.22 -16.03 -1.49
N HIS A 94 22.96 -14.73 -1.69
CA HIS A 94 23.91 -13.84 -2.39
C HIS A 94 24.29 -12.61 -1.55
N VAL A 95 23.30 -11.78 -1.17
CA VAL A 95 23.57 -10.49 -0.51
C VAL A 95 23.99 -10.68 0.95
N PHE A 96 23.30 -11.56 1.69
CA PHE A 96 23.52 -11.82 3.11
C PHE A 96 24.05 -13.24 3.38
N ALA A 97 24.64 -13.89 2.38
CA ALA A 97 25.18 -15.26 2.48
C ALA A 97 26.24 -15.42 3.58
N PHE A 98 26.85 -14.31 4.04
CA PHE A 98 27.82 -14.30 5.13
C PHE A 98 27.16 -14.37 6.53
N ILE A 99 25.83 -14.23 6.61
CA ILE A 99 25.07 -14.32 7.88
C ILE A 99 24.47 -15.71 7.97
N ASP A 100 25.14 -16.59 8.72
CA ASP A 100 24.61 -17.95 8.96
C ASP A 100 23.59 -17.88 10.11
N LEU A 101 22.34 -17.65 9.78
CA LEU A 101 21.26 -17.73 10.74
C LEU A 101 20.76 -19.17 10.81
N ALA A 102 21.22 -19.90 11.82
CA ALA A 102 20.77 -21.26 12.09
C ALA A 102 19.28 -21.27 12.42
N GLY A 103 18.45 -21.41 11.40
CA GLY A 103 17.00 -21.43 11.55
C GLY A 103 16.35 -22.38 10.58
N SER A 104 15.07 -22.62 10.77
CA SER A 104 14.30 -23.44 9.85
C SER A 104 14.05 -22.63 8.55
N LEU A 105 14.64 -23.08 7.45
CA LEU A 105 14.39 -22.52 6.12
C LEU A 105 12.89 -22.60 5.76
N GLY A 106 12.22 -23.66 6.20
CA GLY A 106 10.76 -23.81 6.00
C GLY A 106 9.98 -22.69 6.66
N PHE A 107 10.33 -22.34 7.92
CA PHE A 107 9.69 -21.22 8.62
C PHE A 107 9.99 -19.90 7.91
N ALA A 108 11.23 -19.68 7.50
CA ALA A 108 11.64 -18.45 6.80
C ALA A 108 10.85 -18.27 5.49
N LEU A 109 10.66 -19.37 4.73
CA LEU A 109 9.89 -19.37 3.49
C LEU A 109 8.41 -19.01 3.74
N LEU A 110 7.79 -19.65 4.75
CA LEU A 110 6.39 -19.36 5.10
C LEU A 110 6.22 -17.91 5.56
N LEU A 111 7.14 -17.42 6.39
CA LEU A 111 7.13 -16.03 6.85
C LEU A 111 7.29 -15.06 5.68
N HIS A 112 8.19 -15.38 4.74
CA HIS A 112 8.42 -14.56 3.54
C HIS A 112 7.17 -14.50 2.68
N MET A 113 6.57 -15.65 2.37
CA MET A 113 5.35 -15.74 1.55
C MET A 113 4.18 -15.00 2.21
N ALA A 114 3.92 -15.27 3.49
CA ALA A 114 2.84 -14.58 4.22
C ALA A 114 3.06 -13.07 4.22
N SER A 115 4.28 -12.63 4.53
CA SER A 115 4.61 -11.19 4.58
C SER A 115 4.55 -10.54 3.20
N ALA A 116 4.91 -11.26 2.13
CA ALA A 116 4.87 -10.73 0.75
C ALA A 116 3.43 -10.53 0.27
N TYR A 117 2.58 -11.55 0.38
CA TYR A 117 1.21 -11.47 -0.14
C TYR A 117 0.33 -10.56 0.72
N TRP A 118 0.38 -10.69 2.06
CA TRP A 118 -0.33 -9.76 2.94
C TRP A 118 0.24 -8.35 2.83
N GLY A 119 1.58 -8.23 2.76
CA GLY A 119 2.27 -6.95 2.57
C GLY A 119 1.82 -6.24 1.30
N PHE A 120 1.68 -6.96 0.19
CA PHE A 120 1.19 -6.41 -1.08
C PHE A 120 -0.20 -5.77 -0.91
N ILE A 121 -1.14 -6.49 -0.29
CA ILE A 121 -2.51 -5.99 -0.04
C ILE A 121 -2.49 -4.78 0.91
N LEU A 122 -1.76 -4.91 2.02
CA LEU A 122 -1.71 -3.88 3.06
C LEU A 122 -1.03 -2.60 2.55
N MET A 123 0.04 -2.72 1.74
CA MET A 123 0.69 -1.56 1.13
C MET A 123 -0.21 -0.87 0.11
N ALA A 124 -0.99 -1.65 -0.67
CA ALA A 124 -1.99 -1.09 -1.59
C ALA A 124 -3.11 -0.36 -0.81
N LEU A 125 -3.61 -0.94 0.28
CA LEU A 125 -4.59 -0.30 1.18
C LEU A 125 -4.00 0.99 1.78
N HIS A 126 -2.76 0.94 2.25
CA HIS A 126 -2.04 2.10 2.82
C HIS A 126 -1.94 3.23 1.77
N LEU A 127 -1.54 2.90 0.55
CA LEU A 127 -1.49 3.86 -0.56
C LEU A 127 -2.88 4.47 -0.81
N GLY A 128 -3.94 3.66 -0.76
CA GLY A 128 -5.33 4.09 -0.89
C GLY A 128 -5.75 5.08 0.19
N CYS A 129 -5.33 4.86 1.45
CA CYS A 129 -5.62 5.78 2.55
C CYS A 129 -5.01 7.17 2.31
N HIS A 130 -3.90 7.23 1.58
CA HIS A 130 -3.18 8.46 1.25
C HIS A 130 -3.40 8.91 -0.20
N TRP A 131 -4.37 8.32 -0.92
CA TRP A 131 -4.63 8.56 -2.35
C TRP A 131 -4.83 10.04 -2.70
N HIS A 132 -5.46 10.79 -1.80
CA HIS A 132 -5.65 12.24 -1.99
C HIS A 132 -4.31 13.00 -2.13
N LEU A 133 -3.23 12.52 -1.49
CA LEU A 133 -1.89 13.12 -1.64
C LEU A 133 -1.31 12.82 -3.02
N VAL A 134 -1.53 11.58 -3.52
CA VAL A 134 -1.10 11.15 -4.86
C VAL A 134 -1.80 12.01 -5.92
N LEU A 135 -3.13 12.16 -5.81
CA LEU A 135 -3.92 12.99 -6.74
C LEU A 135 -3.46 14.45 -6.71
N SER A 136 -3.22 15.01 -5.51
CA SER A 136 -2.78 16.39 -5.37
C SER A 136 -1.35 16.59 -5.92
N ALA A 137 -0.49 15.58 -5.82
CA ALA A 137 0.86 15.62 -6.41
C ALA A 137 0.78 15.55 -7.94
N GLY A 138 -0.05 14.65 -8.47
CA GLY A 138 -0.29 14.50 -9.90
C GLY A 138 -0.85 15.78 -10.53
N ARG A 139 -1.85 16.39 -9.90
CA ARG A 139 -2.43 17.66 -10.37
C ARG A 139 -1.38 18.79 -10.42
N ARG A 140 -0.48 18.84 -9.43
CA ARG A 140 0.60 19.83 -9.42
C ARG A 140 1.66 19.57 -10.50
N ALA A 141 1.93 18.30 -10.82
CA ALA A 141 2.93 17.93 -11.83
C ALA A 141 2.41 18.16 -13.26
N LEU A 142 1.13 17.86 -13.50
CA LEU A 142 0.51 17.89 -14.83
C LEU A 142 -0.15 19.24 -15.16
N GLY A 143 -0.25 20.16 -14.19
CA GLY A 143 -0.75 21.52 -14.40
C GLY A 143 -2.17 21.58 -14.96
N LYS A 144 -2.40 22.51 -15.87
CA LYS A 144 -3.72 22.80 -16.48
C LYS A 144 -4.29 21.65 -17.33
N TYR A 145 -3.46 20.68 -17.73
CA TYR A 145 -3.93 19.54 -18.55
C TYR A 145 -4.91 18.64 -17.79
N PHE A 146 -5.01 18.80 -16.47
CA PHE A 146 -5.87 17.98 -15.61
C PHE A 146 -6.92 18.85 -14.90
N GLU A 147 -7.63 19.69 -15.63
CA GLU A 147 -8.78 20.42 -15.09
C GLU A 147 -10.06 19.64 -15.48
N PRO A 148 -10.63 18.89 -14.57
CA PRO A 148 -11.77 18.03 -14.90
C PRO A 148 -13.09 18.77 -14.74
N GLN A 149 -13.67 19.09 -15.85
CA GLN A 149 -15.05 19.58 -15.91
C GLN A 149 -16.00 18.36 -15.91
N ASN A 150 -16.28 17.77 -14.78
CA ASN A 150 -17.12 16.54 -14.54
C ASN A 150 -16.34 15.27 -14.24
N SER A 151 -15.25 15.36 -13.47
CA SER A 151 -14.38 14.19 -13.28
C SER A 151 -14.75 13.24 -12.15
N ASP A 152 -15.64 13.65 -11.26
CA ASP A 152 -15.98 12.78 -10.09
C ASP A 152 -16.67 11.49 -10.53
N GLY A 153 -17.57 11.60 -11.51
CA GLY A 153 -18.22 10.43 -12.14
C GLY A 153 -17.20 9.51 -12.86
N UNK A 154 -16.44 10.08 -13.59
CA UNK A 154 -15.53 9.36 -14.41
C UNK A 154 -14.43 8.75 -13.63
N UNK A 155 -14.13 9.34 -12.59
CA UNK A 155 -13.21 8.77 -11.74
C UNK A 155 -13.76 7.62 -10.94
N UNK A 156 -14.92 7.72 -10.71
CA UNK A 156 -15.61 6.70 -10.08
C UNK A 156 -15.84 5.56 -10.96
N UNK A 157 -15.95 5.71 -12.14
CA UNK A 157 -16.19 4.70 -13.09
C UNK A 157 -14.95 3.93 -13.40
N ALA A 158 -13.92 4.62 -13.65
CA ALA A 158 -12.61 4.02 -13.91
C ALA A 158 -12.12 3.17 -12.73
N GLY A 159 -12.24 3.70 -11.53
CA GLY A 159 -11.87 2.96 -10.32
C GLY A 159 -12.65 1.67 -10.14
N LEU A 160 -13.92 1.67 -10.49
CA LEU A 160 -14.76 0.47 -10.39
C LEU A 160 -14.33 -0.58 -11.43
N VAL A 161 -14.03 -0.16 -12.64
CA VAL A 161 -13.54 -1.08 -13.70
C VAL A 161 -12.22 -1.72 -13.25
N VAL A 162 -11.29 -0.91 -12.74
CA VAL A 162 -10.01 -1.39 -12.19
C VAL A 162 -10.28 -2.39 -11.04
N ALA A 163 -11.21 -2.04 -10.14
CA ALA A 163 -11.54 -2.88 -8.99
C ALA A 163 -12.16 -4.23 -9.41
N LEU A 164 -13.05 -4.21 -10.39
CA LEU A 164 -13.69 -5.45 -10.89
C LEU A 164 -12.67 -6.36 -11.58
N TYR A 165 -11.84 -5.79 -12.46
CA TYR A 165 -10.80 -6.58 -13.13
C TYR A 165 -9.76 -7.09 -12.13
N GLY A 166 -9.33 -6.26 -11.18
CA GLY A 166 -8.36 -6.68 -10.17
C GLY A 166 -8.89 -7.76 -9.22
N CYS A 167 -10.21 -7.75 -8.91
CA CYS A 167 -10.85 -8.86 -8.18
C CYS A 167 -10.82 -10.15 -9.01
N PHE A 168 -11.11 -10.06 -10.31
CA PHE A 168 -11.00 -11.20 -11.22
C PHE A 168 -9.56 -11.74 -11.24
N ALA A 169 -8.56 -10.87 -11.44
CA ALA A 169 -7.15 -11.23 -11.47
C ALA A 169 -6.71 -11.87 -10.13
N PHE A 170 -7.20 -11.33 -9.00
CA PHE A 170 -6.91 -11.83 -7.65
C PHE A 170 -7.32 -13.29 -7.47
N VAL A 171 -8.49 -13.65 -7.99
CA VAL A 171 -9.01 -15.02 -7.92
C VAL A 171 -8.32 -15.91 -8.96
N SER A 172 -8.17 -15.43 -10.19
CA SER A 172 -7.60 -16.22 -11.30
C SER A 172 -6.10 -16.54 -11.12
N ARG A 173 -5.39 -15.68 -10.35
CA ARG A 173 -3.98 -15.91 -9.98
C ARG A 173 -3.83 -16.66 -8.65
N ASP A 174 -4.92 -17.19 -8.11
CA ASP A 174 -4.95 -18.02 -6.91
C ASP A 174 -4.31 -17.35 -5.68
N LEU A 175 -4.34 -16.00 -5.60
CA LEU A 175 -3.78 -15.27 -4.46
C LEU A 175 -4.38 -15.67 -3.11
N PRO A 176 -5.69 -15.98 -3.00
CA PRO A 176 -6.24 -16.45 -1.71
C PRO A 176 -5.50 -17.66 -1.15
N THR A 177 -5.09 -18.61 -2.00
CA THR A 177 -4.37 -19.82 -1.60
C THR A 177 -3.01 -19.47 -0.98
N TYR A 178 -2.30 -18.49 -1.58
CA TYR A 178 -1.01 -18.02 -1.07
C TYR A 178 -1.16 -17.18 0.22
N LEU A 179 -2.21 -16.37 0.31
CA LEU A 179 -2.50 -15.56 1.51
C LEU A 179 -2.71 -16.41 2.76
N PHE A 180 -3.37 -17.57 2.60
CA PHE A 180 -3.69 -18.45 3.72
C PHE A 180 -2.71 -19.64 3.81
N LEU A 181 -1.59 -19.59 3.07
CA LEU A 181 -0.51 -20.58 3.09
C LEU A 181 -1.01 -22.00 2.85
N GLN A 182 -2.07 -22.14 2.01
CA GLN A 182 -2.61 -23.45 1.64
C GLN A 182 -1.65 -24.19 0.70
N ASN A 183 -0.86 -23.43 -0.09
CA ASN A 183 0.25 -23.92 -0.89
C ASN A 183 1.56 -23.37 -0.33
N HIS A 184 2.53 -24.28 -0.11
CA HIS A 184 3.86 -23.95 0.38
C HIS A 184 4.83 -23.55 -0.75
N PHE A 185 4.37 -23.66 -2.00
CA PHE A 185 5.17 -23.37 -3.20
C PHE A 185 4.39 -22.44 -4.10
N VAL A 186 5.08 -21.47 -4.69
CA VAL A 186 4.50 -20.63 -5.75
C VAL A 186 4.70 -21.35 -7.09
N PHE A 187 3.60 -21.58 -7.80
CA PHE A 187 3.65 -22.15 -9.15
C PHE A 187 4.13 -21.07 -10.11
N LEU A 188 5.35 -21.23 -10.60
CA LEU A 188 6.00 -20.27 -11.49
C LEU A 188 5.75 -20.66 -12.95
N ASP A 189 5.16 -19.78 -13.73
CA ASP A 189 5.00 -19.93 -15.17
C ASP A 189 6.02 -19.05 -15.88
N PHE A 190 7.10 -19.65 -16.32
CA PHE A 190 8.21 -18.97 -17.01
C PHE A 190 7.85 -18.57 -18.45
N LEU A 191 6.73 -19.09 -19.01
CA LEU A 191 6.28 -18.79 -20.36
C LEU A 191 5.26 -17.64 -20.41
N GLU A 192 4.78 -17.22 -19.24
CA GLU A 192 3.80 -16.15 -19.14
C GLU A 192 4.39 -14.83 -19.65
N PRO A 193 3.63 -14.05 -20.47
CA PRO A 193 4.09 -12.72 -20.87
C PRO A 193 4.23 -11.79 -19.66
N LYS A 194 5.43 -11.24 -19.46
CA LYS A 194 5.75 -10.32 -18.35
C LYS A 194 4.74 -9.17 -18.25
N LEU A 195 4.35 -8.63 -19.41
CA LEU A 195 3.42 -7.49 -19.47
C LEU A 195 2.05 -7.85 -18.88
N LEU A 196 1.53 -9.05 -19.19
CA LEU A 196 0.25 -9.53 -18.65
C LEU A 196 0.33 -9.69 -17.13
N PHE A 197 1.40 -10.32 -16.65
CA PHE A 197 1.65 -10.50 -15.21
C PHE A 197 1.62 -9.16 -14.47
N TYR A 198 2.43 -8.19 -14.91
CA TYR A 198 2.50 -6.88 -14.25
C TYR A 198 1.20 -6.09 -14.38
N PHE A 199 0.50 -6.24 -15.50
CA PHE A 199 -0.81 -5.62 -15.69
C PHE A 199 -1.80 -6.13 -14.63
N ASP A 200 -1.87 -7.43 -14.41
CA ASP A 200 -2.75 -8.03 -13.40
C ASP A 200 -2.39 -7.54 -11.99
N TYR A 201 -1.09 -7.52 -11.64
CA TYR A 201 -0.64 -7.05 -10.34
C TYR A 201 -0.95 -5.55 -10.11
N VAL A 202 -0.82 -4.73 -11.16
CA VAL A 202 -1.20 -3.29 -11.10
C VAL A 202 -2.71 -3.16 -10.89
N MET A 203 -3.52 -3.96 -11.58
CA MET A 203 -4.99 -3.92 -11.43
C MET A 203 -5.42 -4.40 -10.04
N MET A 204 -4.81 -5.48 -9.53
CA MET A 204 -5.04 -5.94 -8.15
C MET A 204 -4.66 -4.87 -7.13
N MET A 205 -3.49 -4.23 -7.32
CA MET A 205 -3.07 -3.10 -6.48
C MET A 205 -4.12 -1.98 -6.53
N GLY A 206 -4.61 -1.64 -7.72
CA GLY A 206 -5.67 -0.64 -7.93
C GLY A 206 -6.94 -0.96 -7.16
N THR A 207 -7.33 -2.23 -7.10
CA THR A 207 -8.48 -2.70 -6.30
C THR A 207 -8.34 -2.33 -4.83
N PHE A 208 -7.20 -2.67 -4.24
CA PHE A 208 -6.97 -2.42 -2.81
C PHE A 208 -6.72 -0.93 -2.53
N VAL A 209 -6.12 -0.19 -3.47
CA VAL A 209 -6.02 1.29 -3.41
C VAL A 209 -7.43 1.90 -3.39
N PHE A 210 -8.31 1.46 -4.29
CA PHE A 210 -9.69 1.94 -4.36
C PHE A 210 -10.43 1.63 -3.04
N ALA A 211 -10.31 0.40 -2.53
CA ALA A 211 -10.93 -0.02 -1.27
C ALA A 211 -10.42 0.82 -0.08
N GLY A 212 -9.10 1.02 0.01
CA GLY A 212 -8.47 1.84 1.05
C GLY A 212 -8.93 3.30 1.00
N HIS A 213 -9.00 3.87 -0.20
CA HIS A 213 -9.49 5.24 -0.41
C HIS A 213 -10.97 5.38 -0.02
N ALA A 214 -11.81 4.46 -0.47
CA ALA A 214 -13.26 4.48 -0.17
C ALA A 214 -13.50 4.36 1.34
N LEU A 215 -12.86 3.37 1.97
CA LEU A 215 -13.03 3.11 3.41
C LEU A 215 -12.51 4.29 4.26
N SER A 216 -11.32 4.81 3.94
CA SER A 216 -10.75 5.96 4.66
C SER A 216 -11.63 7.21 4.52
N SER A 217 -12.20 7.44 3.33
CA SER A 217 -13.10 8.57 3.05
C SER A 217 -14.40 8.44 3.84
N LEU A 218 -15.00 7.24 3.88
CA LEU A 218 -16.22 6.96 4.66
C LEU A 218 -16.00 7.17 6.15
N LEU A 219 -14.90 6.64 6.69
CA LEU A 219 -14.58 6.77 8.12
C LEU A 219 -14.30 8.23 8.50
N ARG A 220 -13.67 9.00 7.62
CA ARG A 220 -13.41 10.43 7.82
C ARG A 220 -14.72 11.23 7.86
N LYS A 221 -15.63 10.97 6.90
CA LYS A 221 -16.96 11.61 6.86
C LYS A 221 -17.75 11.32 8.14
N ARG A 222 -17.77 10.06 8.62
CA ARG A 222 -18.46 9.68 9.88
C ARG A 222 -17.88 10.40 11.09
N THR A 223 -16.55 10.55 11.15
CA THR A 223 -15.86 11.23 12.24
C THR A 223 -16.23 12.72 12.30
N VAL A 224 -16.29 13.39 11.16
CA VAL A 224 -16.66 14.82 11.06
C VAL A 224 -18.11 15.00 11.48
N ARG A 225 -19.04 14.18 10.93
CA ARG A 225 -20.47 14.25 11.23
C ARG A 225 -20.72 14.06 12.73
N ARG A 226 -20.02 13.11 13.37
CA ARG A 226 -20.17 12.84 14.82
C ARG A 226 -19.73 14.03 15.68
N LYS A 227 -18.70 14.79 15.24
CA LYS A 227 -18.22 15.98 15.93
C LYS A 227 -19.20 17.16 15.78
N SER A 228 -19.85 17.31 14.63
CA SER A 228 -20.79 18.41 14.37
C SER A 228 -22.15 18.20 15.06
N CYS A 229 -22.50 16.95 15.38
CA CYS A 229 -23.77 16.61 16.06
C CYS A 229 -23.59 16.41 17.59
N SER A 230 -22.44 16.77 18.18
CA SER A 230 -22.21 16.68 19.63
C SER A 230 -22.97 17.81 20.32
N PRO A 231 -23.80 17.50 21.36
CA PRO A 231 -24.70 18.48 22.02
C PRO A 231 -24.01 19.58 22.81
N ALA A 232 -22.69 19.59 22.89
CA ALA A 232 -21.91 20.62 23.59
C ALA A 232 -21.83 21.97 22.84
N LYS A 233 -22.44 22.06 21.63
CA LYS A 233 -22.51 23.33 20.86
C LYS A 233 -24.00 23.58 20.53
N SER A 234 -24.55 24.62 21.13
CA SER A 234 -25.97 25.03 21.06
C SER A 234 -26.38 25.64 19.71
N HIS A 235 -25.93 25.05 18.60
CA HIS A 235 -26.36 25.46 17.26
C HIS A 235 -26.98 24.27 16.52
N PRO A 236 -28.13 24.47 15.83
CA PRO A 236 -28.73 23.38 15.06
C PRO A 236 -27.79 22.85 13.98
N CYS A 237 -27.86 21.55 13.79
CA CYS A 237 -27.06 20.83 12.80
C CYS A 237 -27.36 21.39 11.40
N SER A 238 -26.55 22.36 10.96
CA SER A 238 -26.73 22.98 9.66
C SER A 238 -26.16 22.08 8.56
N THR A 239 -27.01 21.74 7.61
CA THR A 239 -26.68 20.99 6.39
C THR A 239 -25.70 21.73 5.47
N LYS A 240 -25.27 22.94 5.85
CA LYS A 240 -24.49 23.82 5.00
C LYS A 240 -22.98 23.49 4.90
N ILE A 241 -22.47 22.54 5.71
CA ILE A 241 -21.01 22.27 5.80
C ILE A 241 -20.51 21.29 4.72
N MET A 242 -21.39 20.77 3.88
CA MET A 242 -20.99 19.76 2.89
C MET A 242 -20.33 20.29 1.61
N LYS A 243 -20.23 21.63 1.44
CA LYS A 243 -19.70 22.21 0.19
C LYS A 243 -18.25 22.70 0.26
N GLU A 244 -17.59 22.63 1.44
CA GLU A 244 -16.26 23.27 1.60
C GLU A 244 -15.12 22.31 1.99
N ILE A 245 -15.22 21.05 1.58
CA ILE A 245 -14.09 20.14 1.79
C ILE A 245 -13.53 19.75 0.41
N PRO A 246 -12.35 20.27 0.04
CA PRO A 246 -11.68 19.87 -1.21
C PRO A 246 -11.16 18.46 -1.15
#